data_8defc2e49f874a4f0f9c26a9848952ce
#
_entry.id   8defc2e49f874a4f0f9c26a9848952ce
#
_cell.length_a   1.000
_cell.length_b   1.000
_cell.length_c   1.000
_cell.angle_alpha   90.00
_cell.angle_beta   90.00
_cell.angle_gamma   90.00
#
_symmetry.space_group_name_H-M   'P 1'
#
loop_
_entity.id
_entity.type
_entity.pdbx_description
1 polymer ?
#
loop_
_entity_poly.entity_id
_entity_poly.type
_entity_poly.pdbx_seq_one_letter_code
_entity_poly.pdbx_strand_id
1 'polypeptide(L)'
;MPDRSYILRESTVAFSKNVIEFCKQEKLTAVNRPIIDQLLRSATSIGANYAEADNAGSRTDFRNKIFIAKKEAAETKYWLNLMLDLTANPVACQRLLTDFHHILMTLQKVVNTLANRSQSAAKHTANR
;
A
#
# COMPACT_ATOMS: atom_id res chain seq x y z
N MET A 1 22.07 -6.00 -5.70
CA MET A 1 20.88 -5.12 -5.62
C MET A 1 19.71 -5.86 -5.02
N PRO A 2 19.03 -5.28 -4.03
CA PRO A 2 17.80 -5.86 -3.52
C PRO A 2 16.74 -5.95 -4.63
N ASP A 3 15.97 -7.03 -4.65
CA ASP A 3 14.87 -7.15 -5.60
C ASP A 3 13.65 -6.33 -5.14
N ARG A 4 12.61 -6.27 -5.98
CA ARG A 4 11.39 -5.50 -5.68
C ARG A 4 10.68 -6.00 -4.42
N SER A 5 10.74 -7.31 -4.17
CA SER A 5 10.11 -7.93 -3.01
C SER A 5 10.73 -7.39 -1.72
N TYR A 6 12.06 -7.36 -1.67
CA TYR A 6 12.79 -6.82 -0.52
C TYR A 6 12.47 -5.34 -0.32
N ILE A 7 12.53 -4.56 -1.41
CA ILE A 7 12.27 -3.12 -1.36
C ILE A 7 10.86 -2.84 -0.83
N LEU A 8 9.85 -3.54 -1.35
CA LEU A 8 8.47 -3.38 -0.91
C LEU A 8 8.29 -3.75 0.56
N ARG A 9 8.91 -4.85 1.00
CA ARG A 9 8.83 -5.30 2.38
C ARG A 9 9.34 -4.24 3.34
N GLU A 10 10.53 -3.69 3.05
CA GLU A 10 11.14 -2.66 3.88
C GLU A 10 10.38 -1.34 3.81
N SER A 11 9.97 -0.92 2.61
CA SER A 11 9.26 0.33 2.38
C SER A 11 7.90 0.35 3.05
N THR A 12 7.15 -0.76 3.00
CA THR A 12 5.82 -0.82 3.61
C THR A 12 5.90 -0.82 5.13
N VAL A 13 6.91 -1.45 5.72
CA VAL A 13 7.14 -1.39 7.17
C VAL A 13 7.48 0.03 7.59
N ALA A 14 8.43 0.67 6.89
CA ALA A 14 8.82 2.05 7.18
C ALA A 14 7.66 3.01 7.05
N PHE A 15 6.86 2.87 5.98
CA PHE A 15 5.68 3.69 5.75
C PHE A 15 4.65 3.52 6.89
N SER A 16 4.37 2.29 7.28
CA SER A 16 3.45 2.01 8.40
C SER A 16 3.91 2.69 9.69
N LYS A 17 5.19 2.60 10.00
CA LYS A 17 5.76 3.25 11.18
C LYS A 17 5.63 4.77 11.11
N ASN A 18 5.86 5.35 9.95
CA ASN A 18 5.76 6.80 9.75
C ASN A 18 4.30 7.29 9.86
N VAL A 19 3.34 6.50 9.36
CA VAL A 19 1.91 6.81 9.53
C VAL A 19 1.53 6.75 11.00
N ILE A 20 1.98 5.73 11.72
CA ILE A 20 1.73 5.60 13.17
C ILE A 20 2.27 6.82 13.90
N GLU A 21 3.51 7.23 13.60
CA GLU A 21 4.14 8.39 14.23
C GLU A 21 3.36 9.68 13.94
N PHE A 22 2.94 9.87 12.71
CA PHE A 22 2.10 11.00 12.31
C PHE A 22 0.80 11.03 13.12
N CYS A 23 0.12 9.90 13.23
CA CYS A 23 -1.15 9.81 13.94
C CYS A 23 -1.00 10.04 15.46
N LYS A 24 0.11 9.58 16.04
CA LYS A 24 0.40 9.78 17.48
C LYS A 24 0.50 11.26 17.85
N GLN A 25 0.91 12.11 16.91
CA GLN A 25 1.08 13.54 17.17
C GLN A 25 -0.19 14.35 16.92
N GLU A 26 -1.22 13.73 16.36
CA GLU A 26 -2.47 14.42 16.09
C GLU A 26 -3.31 14.54 17.37
N LYS A 27 -3.86 15.73 17.61
CA LYS A 27 -4.87 15.92 18.65
C LYS A 27 -6.19 15.36 18.13
N LEU A 28 -6.71 14.31 18.78
CA LEU A 28 -7.95 13.68 18.36
C LEU A 28 -9.16 14.56 18.61
N THR A 29 -10.01 14.67 17.60
CA THR A 29 -11.28 15.38 17.66
C THR A 29 -12.39 14.46 17.18
N ALA A 30 -13.64 14.88 17.37
CA ALA A 30 -14.78 14.11 16.85
C ALA A 30 -14.75 13.98 15.32
N VAL A 31 -14.15 14.95 14.63
CA VAL A 31 -14.08 14.98 13.16
C VAL A 31 -12.94 14.12 12.65
N ASN A 32 -11.73 14.28 13.19
CA ASN A 32 -10.56 13.58 12.64
C ASN A 32 -10.40 12.14 13.13
N ARG A 33 -11.00 11.78 14.26
CA ARG A 33 -10.86 10.42 14.84
C ARG A 33 -11.24 9.32 13.87
N PRO A 34 -12.41 9.33 13.22
CA PRO A 34 -12.76 8.27 12.28
C PRO A 34 -11.84 8.23 11.05
N ILE A 35 -11.33 9.38 10.63
CA ILE A 35 -10.41 9.48 9.49
C ILE A 35 -9.04 8.87 9.85
N ILE A 36 -8.53 9.22 11.03
CA ILE A 36 -7.26 8.67 11.55
C ILE A 36 -7.36 7.14 11.71
N ASP A 37 -8.49 6.65 12.24
CA ASP A 37 -8.71 5.21 12.39
C ASP A 37 -8.64 4.48 11.04
N GLN A 38 -9.27 5.04 10.02
CA GLN A 38 -9.25 4.46 8.67
C GLN A 38 -7.88 4.57 8.02
N LEU A 39 -7.18 5.67 8.23
CA LEU A 39 -5.82 5.85 7.73
C LEU A 39 -4.88 4.80 8.32
N LEU A 40 -4.92 4.61 9.64
CA LEU A 40 -4.10 3.60 10.32
C LEU A 40 -4.41 2.20 9.79
N ARG A 41 -5.69 1.86 9.68
CA ARG A 41 -6.13 0.55 9.19
C ARG A 41 -5.62 0.30 7.77
N SER A 42 -5.92 1.21 6.85
CA SER A 42 -5.57 1.01 5.43
C SER A 42 -4.08 1.05 5.19
N ALA A 43 -3.37 1.99 5.81
CA ALA A 43 -1.93 2.14 5.62
C ALA A 43 -1.15 0.91 6.11
N THR A 44 -1.51 0.38 7.29
CA THR A 44 -0.85 -0.82 7.81
C THR A 44 -1.25 -2.07 7.05
N SER A 45 -2.45 -2.08 6.45
CA SER A 45 -2.93 -3.21 5.65
C SER A 45 -2.17 -3.39 4.33
N ILE A 46 -1.58 -2.33 3.79
CA ILE A 46 -0.74 -2.45 2.57
C ILE A 46 0.41 -3.42 2.83
N GLY A 47 1.20 -3.15 3.86
CA GLY A 47 2.34 -3.99 4.21
C GLY A 47 1.95 -5.37 4.72
N ALA A 48 0.87 -5.45 5.50
CA ALA A 48 0.38 -6.73 6.02
C ALA A 48 -0.02 -7.68 4.88
N ASN A 49 -0.75 -7.18 3.89
CA ASN A 49 -1.14 -7.99 2.73
C ASN A 49 0.05 -8.33 1.84
N TYR A 50 1.00 -7.42 1.71
CA TYR A 50 2.22 -7.73 0.99
C TYR A 50 3.04 -8.82 1.69
N ALA A 51 3.15 -8.78 3.02
CA ALA A 51 3.83 -9.82 3.80
C ALA A 51 3.13 -11.18 3.63
N GLU A 52 1.80 -11.20 3.61
CA GLU A 52 1.04 -12.41 3.34
C GLU A 52 1.27 -12.93 1.92
N ALA A 53 1.35 -12.03 0.94
CA ALA A 53 1.67 -12.39 -0.45
C ALA A 53 3.04 -13.07 -0.55
N ASP A 54 4.03 -12.50 0.14
CA ASP A 54 5.41 -13.01 0.17
C ASP A 54 5.48 -14.45 0.72
N ASN A 55 4.51 -14.83 1.56
CA ASN A 55 4.42 -16.15 2.19
C ASN A 55 3.28 -17.00 1.61
N ALA A 56 2.72 -16.61 0.47
CA ALA A 56 1.60 -17.31 -0.13
C ALA A 56 2.00 -18.70 -0.63
N GLY A 57 1.09 -19.66 -0.47
CA GLY A 57 1.32 -21.05 -0.88
C GLY A 57 1.03 -21.33 -2.36
N SER A 58 0.52 -20.35 -3.12
CA SER A 58 0.18 -20.50 -4.53
C SER A 58 0.27 -19.16 -5.26
N ARG A 59 0.33 -19.21 -6.60
CA ARG A 59 0.30 -18.00 -7.44
C ARG A 59 -1.01 -17.25 -7.32
N THR A 60 -2.12 -17.97 -7.24
CA THR A 60 -3.45 -17.39 -7.06
C THR A 60 -3.53 -16.63 -5.74
N ASP A 61 -3.03 -17.21 -4.67
CA ASP A 61 -2.99 -16.60 -3.34
C ASP A 61 -2.13 -15.34 -3.36
N PHE A 62 -0.94 -15.43 -3.95
CA PHE A 62 -0.05 -14.28 -4.13
C PHE A 62 -0.76 -13.13 -4.83
N ARG A 63 -1.38 -13.43 -5.98
CA ARG A 63 -2.11 -12.43 -6.78
C ARG A 63 -3.23 -11.79 -5.97
N ASN A 64 -4.01 -12.58 -5.26
CA ASN A 64 -5.13 -12.07 -4.46
C ASN A 64 -4.64 -11.09 -3.39
N LYS A 65 -3.55 -11.41 -2.70
CA LYS A 65 -2.98 -10.55 -1.66
C LYS A 65 -2.42 -9.25 -2.25
N ILE A 66 -1.80 -9.32 -3.42
CA ILE A 66 -1.28 -8.13 -4.11
C ILE A 66 -2.44 -7.19 -4.52
N PHE A 67 -3.55 -7.73 -5.03
CA PHE A 67 -4.71 -6.91 -5.37
C PHE A 67 -5.36 -6.28 -4.14
N ILE A 68 -5.39 -6.98 -3.00
CA ILE A 68 -5.86 -6.40 -1.75
C ILE A 68 -4.94 -5.26 -1.32
N ALA A 69 -3.61 -5.46 -1.39
CA ALA A 69 -2.65 -4.41 -1.05
C ALA A 69 -2.85 -3.17 -1.92
N LYS A 70 -3.09 -3.33 -3.22
CA LYS A 70 -3.37 -2.23 -4.14
C LYS A 70 -4.66 -1.49 -3.76
N LYS A 71 -5.70 -2.22 -3.42
CA LYS A 71 -6.97 -1.64 -2.96
C LYS A 71 -6.79 -0.83 -1.69
N GLU A 72 -6.05 -1.36 -0.72
CA GLU A 72 -5.74 -0.66 0.53
C GLU A 72 -4.87 0.58 0.28
N ALA A 73 -4.00 0.53 -0.71
CA ALA A 73 -3.19 1.69 -1.11
C ALA A 73 -4.08 2.82 -1.66
N ALA A 74 -5.06 2.50 -2.49
CA ALA A 74 -6.00 3.48 -3.02
C ALA A 74 -6.79 4.15 -1.89
N GLU A 75 -7.23 3.36 -0.91
CA GLU A 75 -7.94 3.85 0.26
C GLU A 75 -7.05 4.75 1.13
N THR A 76 -5.79 4.36 1.32
CA THR A 76 -4.81 5.14 2.09
C THR A 76 -4.60 6.52 1.47
N LYS A 77 -4.49 6.61 0.16
CA LYS A 77 -4.37 7.89 -0.55
C LYS A 77 -5.55 8.80 -0.27
N TYR A 78 -6.76 8.24 -0.28
CA TYR A 78 -7.98 8.98 0.03
C TYR A 78 -7.92 9.58 1.43
N TRP A 79 -7.57 8.78 2.45
CA TRP A 79 -7.51 9.27 3.83
C TRP A 79 -6.38 10.28 4.04
N LEU A 80 -5.22 10.09 3.41
CA LEU A 80 -4.12 11.06 3.49
C LEU A 80 -4.51 12.41 2.90
N ASN A 81 -5.22 12.41 1.78
CA ASN A 81 -5.68 13.66 1.16
C ASN A 81 -6.68 14.41 2.06
N LEU A 82 -7.57 13.69 2.75
CA LEU A 82 -8.44 14.31 3.73
C LEU A 82 -7.67 14.88 4.92
N MET A 83 -6.69 14.13 5.43
CA MET A 83 -5.86 14.58 6.55
C MET A 83 -5.01 15.78 6.22
N LEU A 84 -4.63 15.96 4.95
CA LEU A 84 -3.82 17.11 4.53
C LEU A 84 -4.50 18.43 4.87
N ASP A 85 -5.82 18.51 4.76
CA ASP A 85 -6.59 19.71 5.08
C ASP A 85 -6.91 19.82 6.58
N LEU A 86 -6.86 18.72 7.32
CA LEU A 86 -7.28 18.69 8.72
C LEU A 86 -6.12 18.77 9.71
N THR A 87 -4.92 18.35 9.29
CA THR A 87 -3.77 18.22 10.19
C THR A 87 -3.16 19.58 10.55
N ALA A 88 -2.66 19.70 11.76
CA ALA A 88 -1.81 20.82 12.17
C ALA A 88 -0.38 20.70 11.62
N ASN A 89 -0.04 19.55 11.00
CA ASN A 89 1.30 19.28 10.47
C ASN A 89 1.21 18.85 8.99
N PRO A 90 0.85 19.79 8.08
CA PRO A 90 0.69 19.45 6.67
C PRO A 90 1.99 19.00 5.99
N VAL A 91 3.15 19.48 6.46
CA VAL A 91 4.45 19.08 5.91
C VAL A 91 4.68 17.57 6.12
N ALA A 92 4.41 17.08 7.33
CA ALA A 92 4.54 15.65 7.63
C ALA A 92 3.55 14.82 6.79
N CYS A 93 2.33 15.30 6.63
CA CYS A 93 1.32 14.61 5.82
C CYS A 93 1.75 14.56 4.34
N GLN A 94 2.31 15.66 3.82
CA GLN A 94 2.81 15.71 2.44
C GLN A 94 3.97 14.74 2.23
N ARG A 95 4.84 14.58 3.22
CA ARG A 95 5.93 13.58 3.17
C ARG A 95 5.37 12.16 3.08
N LEU A 96 4.32 11.87 3.85
CA LEU A 96 3.65 10.56 3.78
C LEU A 96 3.08 10.32 2.39
N LEU A 97 2.48 11.32 1.77
CA LEU A 97 1.96 11.22 0.40
C LEU A 97 3.08 10.93 -0.60
N THR A 98 4.24 11.56 -0.43
CA THR A 98 5.41 11.33 -1.30
C THR A 98 5.93 9.90 -1.13
N ASP A 99 6.11 9.44 0.10
CA ASP A 99 6.56 8.08 0.39
C ASP A 99 5.56 7.04 -0.12
N PHE A 100 4.28 7.31 0.09
CA PHE A 100 3.19 6.48 -0.41
C PHE A 100 3.24 6.34 -1.93
N HIS A 101 3.51 7.43 -2.64
CA HIS A 101 3.57 7.40 -4.11
C HIS A 101 4.63 6.42 -4.62
N HIS A 102 5.79 6.36 -3.98
CA HIS A 102 6.85 5.41 -4.34
C HIS A 102 6.40 3.96 -4.14
N ILE A 103 5.71 3.68 -3.03
CA ILE A 103 5.15 2.35 -2.76
C ILE A 103 4.11 1.98 -3.82
N LEU A 104 3.22 2.91 -4.14
CA LEU A 104 2.16 2.69 -5.13
C LEU A 104 2.76 2.35 -6.50
N MET A 105 3.79 3.06 -6.92
CA MET A 105 4.45 2.81 -8.20
C MET A 105 5.08 1.42 -8.24
N THR A 106 5.70 0.99 -7.16
CA THR A 106 6.32 -0.35 -7.07
C THR A 106 5.24 -1.44 -7.09
N LEU A 107 4.14 -1.26 -6.34
CA LEU A 107 3.00 -2.18 -6.38
C LEU A 107 2.40 -2.27 -7.79
N GLN A 108 2.29 -1.15 -8.49
CA GLN A 108 1.74 -1.12 -9.85
C GLN A 108 2.64 -1.91 -10.81
N LYS A 109 3.95 -1.86 -10.65
CA LYS A 109 4.87 -2.68 -11.44
C LYS A 109 4.66 -4.17 -11.20
N VAL A 110 4.43 -4.57 -9.94
CA VAL A 110 4.10 -5.97 -9.60
C VAL A 110 2.79 -6.39 -10.26
N VAL A 111 1.75 -5.56 -10.15
CA VAL A 111 0.45 -5.82 -10.79
C VAL A 111 0.59 -5.96 -12.29
N ASN A 112 1.35 -5.08 -12.95
CA ASN A 112 1.58 -5.13 -14.39
C ASN A 112 2.32 -6.41 -14.79
N THR A 113 3.28 -6.85 -14.02
CA THR A 113 4.00 -8.11 -14.24
C THR A 113 3.05 -9.31 -14.16
N LEU A 114 2.16 -9.33 -13.17
CA LEU A 114 1.14 -10.38 -13.02
C LEU A 114 0.19 -10.41 -14.22
N ALA A 115 -0.28 -9.24 -14.68
CA ALA A 115 -1.16 -9.12 -15.83
C ALA A 115 -0.47 -9.64 -17.10
N ASN A 116 0.79 -9.26 -17.33
CA ASN A 116 1.56 -9.70 -18.48
C ASN A 116 1.78 -11.22 -18.48
N ARG A 117 2.08 -11.79 -17.32
CA ARG A 117 2.23 -13.25 -17.16
C ARG A 117 0.92 -13.98 -17.49
N SER A 118 -0.22 -13.45 -17.01
CA SER A 118 -1.54 -14.02 -17.32
C SER A 118 -1.85 -13.97 -18.80
N GLN A 119 -1.54 -12.86 -19.49
CA GLN A 119 -1.72 -12.71 -20.94
C GLN A 119 -0.82 -13.67 -21.72
N SER A 120 0.43 -13.80 -21.32
CA SER A 120 1.37 -14.74 -21.96
C SER A 120 0.90 -16.18 -21.81
N ALA A 121 0.43 -16.56 -20.62
CA ALA A 121 -0.11 -17.91 -20.38
C ALA A 121 -1.34 -18.18 -21.26
N ALA A 122 -2.27 -17.21 -21.36
CA ALA A 122 -3.46 -17.32 -22.18
C ALA A 122 -3.11 -17.47 -23.67
N LYS A 123 -2.17 -16.68 -24.19
CA LYS A 123 -1.69 -16.78 -25.57
C LYS A 123 -1.06 -18.15 -25.86
N HIS A 124 -0.23 -18.64 -24.94
CA HIS A 124 0.41 -19.95 -25.10
C HIS A 124 -0.62 -21.08 -25.13
N THR A 125 -1.64 -21.02 -24.30
CA THR A 125 -2.73 -21.99 -24.27
C THR A 125 -3.57 -21.92 -25.56
N ALA A 126 -3.86 -20.73 -26.07
CA ALA A 126 -4.66 -20.55 -27.28
C ALA A 126 -3.96 -21.07 -28.53
N ASN A 127 -2.63 -21.13 -28.57
CA ASN A 127 -1.83 -21.57 -29.69
C ASN A 127 -1.57 -23.09 -29.71
N ARG A 128 -2.09 -23.81 -28.72
CA ARG A 128 -2.05 -25.26 -28.68
C ARG A 128 -3.34 -25.87 -29.25
#